data_c0ff3ceaf86db6517f4b1f4bda396ea9
#
_entry.id   c0ff3ceaf86db6517f4b1f4bda396ea9
#
_cell.length_a   1.000
_cell.length_b   1.000
_cell.length_c   1.000
_cell.angle_alpha   90.00
_cell.angle_beta   90.00
_cell.angle_gamma   90.00
#
_symmetry.space_group_name_H-M   'P 1'
#
loop_
_entity.id
_entity.type
_entity.pdbx_description
1 polymer ?
#
loop_
_entity_poly.entity_id
_entity_poly.type
_entity_poly.pdbx_seq_one_letter_code
_entity_poly.pdbx_strand_id
1 'polypeptide(L)'
;MANIVVPRHIKHSHFLFDNKKSDVYGPSGSSYGVNPNRSRFSRGGERTLITAVYNRIAMDSASIEIKHVRLDEEGRYAEDMDTALNNCLTVEANIDQGARAFFQDIVVSMLDEGVIAVVPVVTDRNPDITQAFDIHTMRVARVIQWYPECVTVDIYNDRTGMHETINVPKKNVAIIENPFYTIMNEPNSTMQRLIRKLSLMDIIDEESSSCKLDLIVQLPYIVKSETKKAQAEERRKQIEAQLQGSRYGIAYIDGTEKVTQLNRSVENNMLKQVEYLTNLLYSQLGLTQEILNGSADENAMNNYYTRTVEPIVSAIVDEFHRKFLTKTARTQHQAIMFFRDPFRLVPVNSIADMADKFTRNEILTGNEFRQIIGRKPSSDPSADELRNKNISQSAEELAAQNGNKEEKTTDDKKEV
;
A
#
# COMPACT_ATOMS: atom_id res chain seq x y z
N MET A 1 -35.21 2.38 -19.89
CA MET A 1 -34.91 1.29 -18.94
C MET A 1 -33.91 0.38 -19.60
N ALA A 2 -32.63 0.51 -19.29
CA ALA A 2 -31.60 -0.36 -19.83
C ALA A 2 -31.56 -1.64 -18.97
N ASN A 3 -31.87 -2.78 -19.58
CA ASN A 3 -31.69 -4.07 -18.92
C ASN A 3 -30.20 -4.32 -18.73
N ILE A 4 -29.76 -4.26 -17.50
CA ILE A 4 -28.41 -4.71 -17.09
C ILE A 4 -28.42 -6.24 -17.27
N VAL A 5 -27.74 -6.71 -18.29
CA VAL A 5 -27.54 -8.15 -18.51
C VAL A 5 -26.49 -8.60 -17.48
N VAL A 6 -26.95 -9.18 -16.40
CA VAL A 6 -26.09 -9.84 -15.40
C VAL A 6 -25.51 -11.11 -16.06
N PRO A 7 -24.19 -11.29 -16.09
CA PRO A 7 -23.57 -12.46 -16.67
C PRO A 7 -24.12 -13.75 -16.05
N ARG A 8 -24.43 -14.77 -16.87
CA ARG A 8 -25.08 -16.02 -16.44
C ARG A 8 -24.32 -16.87 -15.41
N HIS A 9 -23.06 -16.53 -15.10
CA HIS A 9 -22.25 -17.28 -14.15
C HIS A 9 -22.45 -16.89 -12.66
N ILE A 10 -23.20 -15.83 -12.34
CA ILE A 10 -23.39 -15.33 -10.96
C ILE A 10 -24.58 -16.01 -10.25
N LYS A 11 -25.22 -17.00 -10.83
CA LYS A 11 -26.45 -17.62 -10.23
C LYS A 11 -26.22 -18.37 -8.90
N HIS A 12 -25.00 -18.60 -8.47
CA HIS A 12 -24.65 -19.33 -7.24
C HIS A 12 -23.59 -18.67 -6.37
N SER A 13 -23.33 -17.36 -6.56
CA SER A 13 -22.37 -16.65 -5.73
C SER A 13 -22.87 -16.51 -4.29
N HIS A 14 -21.99 -16.81 -3.32
CA HIS A 14 -22.21 -16.56 -1.91
C HIS A 14 -21.73 -15.13 -1.58
N PHE A 15 -22.60 -14.36 -0.92
CA PHE A 15 -22.28 -13.03 -0.44
C PHE A 15 -22.17 -13.03 1.10
N LEU A 16 -21.10 -12.46 1.65
CA LEU A 16 -20.81 -12.48 3.08
C LEU A 16 -21.97 -11.95 3.95
N PHE A 17 -22.76 -11.01 3.40
CA PHE A 17 -23.87 -10.35 4.07
C PHE A 17 -25.27 -10.91 3.72
N ASP A 18 -25.36 -12.08 3.08
CA ASP A 18 -26.65 -12.66 2.63
C ASP A 18 -27.67 -12.91 3.75
N ASN A 19 -27.20 -13.07 4.99
CA ASN A 19 -28.08 -13.30 6.14
C ASN A 19 -28.75 -12.03 6.70
N LYS A 20 -28.44 -10.86 6.14
CA LYS A 20 -29.07 -9.60 6.53
C LYS A 20 -29.95 -9.08 5.37
N LYS A 21 -31.25 -9.09 5.54
CA LYS A 21 -32.17 -8.37 4.64
C LYS A 21 -31.85 -6.89 4.72
N SER A 22 -31.24 -6.36 3.68
CA SER A 22 -31.06 -4.92 3.51
C SER A 22 -32.17 -4.38 2.64
N ASP A 23 -33.17 -3.79 3.24
CA ASP A 23 -34.03 -2.84 2.54
C ASP A 23 -33.38 -1.46 2.62
N VAL A 24 -33.20 -0.88 1.42
CA VAL A 24 -33.09 0.56 1.16
C VAL A 24 -31.71 1.20 1.32
N TYR A 25 -31.22 1.66 0.17
CA TYR A 25 -30.22 2.74 0.11
C TYR A 25 -30.69 3.91 0.99
N GLY A 26 -29.96 4.20 2.04
CA GLY A 26 -30.18 5.42 2.81
C GLY A 26 -29.92 6.66 1.92
N PRO A 27 -30.55 7.81 2.20
CA PRO A 27 -30.52 9.00 1.35
C PRO A 27 -29.18 9.75 1.32
N SER A 28 -28.10 9.18 1.80
CA SER A 28 -26.82 9.87 1.97
C SER A 28 -25.71 9.24 1.12
N GLY A 29 -25.75 9.51 -0.18
CA GLY A 29 -24.51 9.55 -0.94
C GLY A 29 -23.62 10.66 -0.36
N SER A 30 -22.34 10.40 -0.12
CA SER A 30 -21.40 11.45 0.29
C SER A 30 -21.28 12.48 -0.84
N SER A 31 -21.70 13.72 -0.58
CA SER A 31 -21.61 14.83 -1.56
C SER A 31 -20.18 15.36 -1.73
N TYR A 32 -19.24 14.92 -0.93
CA TYR A 32 -17.82 15.26 -1.04
C TYR A 32 -17.06 14.01 -1.47
N GLY A 33 -16.09 14.12 -2.37
CA GLY A 33 -15.28 13.03 -2.94
C GLY A 33 -14.47 12.21 -1.92
N VAL A 34 -15.04 11.98 -0.75
CA VAL A 34 -14.51 11.12 0.30
C VAL A 34 -15.07 9.73 0.06
N ASN A 35 -14.19 8.80 -0.32
CA ASN A 35 -14.54 7.40 -0.43
C ASN A 35 -14.79 6.85 0.99
N PRO A 36 -16.05 6.48 1.35
CA PRO A 36 -16.36 5.96 2.68
C PRO A 36 -15.74 4.58 2.95
N ASN A 37 -15.24 3.93 1.90
CA ASN A 37 -14.63 2.61 1.96
C ASN A 37 -13.18 2.64 2.39
N ARG A 38 -12.53 3.79 2.35
CA ARG A 38 -11.17 3.90 2.85
C ARG A 38 -11.18 3.85 4.36
N SER A 39 -10.40 2.96 4.90
CA SER A 39 -9.92 3.02 6.26
C SER A 39 -9.34 4.43 6.48
N ARG A 40 -10.11 5.30 7.12
CA ARG A 40 -9.64 6.65 7.43
C ARG A 40 -8.55 6.49 8.47
N PHE A 41 -7.45 7.20 8.29
CA PHE A 41 -6.49 7.41 9.36
C PHE A 41 -7.26 7.75 10.62
N SER A 42 -7.24 6.83 11.55
CA SER A 42 -8.12 6.82 12.70
C SER A 42 -7.80 8.02 13.59
N ARG A 43 -8.80 8.87 13.79
CA ARG A 43 -8.88 9.85 14.85
C ARG A 43 -8.07 11.14 14.71
N GLY A 44 -8.64 12.09 13.97
CA GLY A 44 -8.60 13.51 14.31
C GLY A 44 -7.20 14.13 14.48
N GLY A 45 -6.55 14.39 13.41
CA GLY A 45 -5.33 15.14 13.25
C GLY A 45 -4.73 14.72 11.93
N GLU A 46 -4.65 15.61 10.97
CA GLU A 46 -3.93 15.37 9.74
C GLU A 46 -2.45 15.18 10.11
N ARG A 47 -2.04 13.95 10.27
CA ARG A 47 -0.64 13.55 10.51
C ARG A 47 0.12 13.68 9.20
N THR A 48 0.38 14.91 8.76
CA THR A 48 0.87 15.23 7.43
C THR A 48 2.12 14.46 7.05
N LEU A 49 3.11 14.41 7.94
CA LEU A 49 4.37 13.71 7.70
C LEU A 49 4.20 12.19 7.65
N ILE A 50 3.52 11.61 8.64
CA ILE A 50 3.31 10.15 8.75
C ILE A 50 2.48 9.67 7.56
N THR A 51 1.42 10.40 7.22
CA THR A 51 0.55 10.11 6.08
C THR A 51 1.31 10.17 4.76
N ALA A 52 2.19 11.16 4.58
CA ALA A 52 3.02 11.27 3.38
C ALA A 52 3.97 10.07 3.23
N VAL A 53 4.61 9.65 4.33
CA VAL A 53 5.50 8.48 4.36
C VAL A 53 4.73 7.19 4.06
N TYR A 54 3.59 6.96 4.71
CA TYR A 54 2.77 5.78 4.49
C TYR A 54 2.23 5.71 3.06
N ASN A 55 1.75 6.82 2.54
CA ASN A 55 1.30 6.90 1.15
C ASN A 55 2.43 6.61 0.15
N ARG A 56 3.65 7.08 0.42
CA ARG A 56 4.80 6.78 -0.44
C ARG A 56 5.10 5.29 -0.46
N ILE A 57 5.23 4.65 0.70
CA ILE A 57 5.45 3.21 0.81
C ILE A 57 4.32 2.43 0.13
N ALA A 58 3.07 2.85 0.34
CA ALA A 58 1.91 2.19 -0.25
C ALA A 58 1.88 2.27 -1.78
N MET A 59 2.23 3.44 -2.35
CA MET A 59 2.33 3.60 -3.82
C MET A 59 3.43 2.72 -4.40
N ASP A 60 4.58 2.65 -3.74
CA ASP A 60 5.71 1.86 -4.20
C ASP A 60 5.41 0.35 -4.08
N SER A 61 4.82 -0.09 -2.96
CA SER A 61 4.38 -1.48 -2.77
C SER A 61 3.31 -1.91 -3.77
N ALA A 62 2.29 -1.06 -4.00
CA ALA A 62 1.21 -1.34 -4.95
C ALA A 62 1.66 -1.25 -6.43
N SER A 63 2.90 -0.87 -6.68
CA SER A 63 3.49 -0.91 -8.02
C SER A 63 4.05 -2.27 -8.40
N ILE A 64 4.17 -3.17 -7.43
CA ILE A 64 4.62 -4.55 -7.62
C ILE A 64 3.41 -5.38 -8.01
N GLU A 65 3.53 -6.16 -9.07
CA GLU A 65 2.45 -7.03 -9.53
C GLU A 65 2.37 -8.29 -8.67
N ILE A 66 1.19 -8.56 -8.13
CA ILE A 66 0.89 -9.80 -7.41
C ILE A 66 -0.08 -10.61 -8.26
N LYS A 67 0.25 -11.88 -8.51
CA LYS A 67 -0.53 -12.76 -9.39
C LYS A 67 -0.76 -14.13 -8.78
N HIS A 68 -1.88 -14.73 -9.17
CA HIS A 68 -2.15 -16.14 -8.96
C HIS A 68 -1.60 -16.93 -10.16
N VAL A 69 -0.63 -17.80 -9.90
CA VAL A 69 0.18 -18.45 -10.93
C VAL A 69 0.20 -19.96 -10.73
N ARG A 70 0.56 -20.68 -11.80
CA ARG A 70 0.98 -22.08 -11.72
C ARG A 70 2.49 -22.15 -11.83
N LEU A 71 3.07 -23.02 -11.01
CA LEU A 71 4.50 -23.32 -11.03
C LEU A 71 4.74 -24.65 -11.78
N ASP A 72 5.96 -24.82 -12.29
CA ASP A 72 6.42 -26.10 -12.83
C ASP A 72 6.82 -27.07 -11.70
N GLU A 73 7.30 -28.27 -12.05
CA GLU A 73 7.75 -29.28 -11.07
C GLU A 73 8.96 -28.83 -10.25
N GLU A 74 9.73 -27.86 -10.75
CA GLU A 74 10.90 -27.28 -10.08
C GLU A 74 10.58 -26.02 -9.26
N GLY A 75 9.29 -25.63 -9.20
CA GLY A 75 8.82 -24.49 -8.42
C GLY A 75 9.03 -23.12 -9.10
N ARG A 76 9.30 -23.11 -10.42
CA ARG A 76 9.45 -21.88 -11.22
C ARG A 76 8.11 -21.47 -11.80
N TYR A 77 7.96 -20.17 -12.09
CA TYR A 77 6.78 -19.64 -12.77
C TYR A 77 6.58 -20.31 -14.13
N ALA A 78 5.37 -20.81 -14.38
CA ALA A 78 4.96 -21.41 -15.63
C ALA A 78 3.91 -20.58 -16.38
N GLU A 79 2.81 -20.26 -15.72
CA GLU A 79 1.70 -19.53 -16.37
C GLU A 79 0.83 -18.78 -15.34
N ASP A 80 0.15 -17.72 -15.78
CA ASP A 80 -0.88 -17.04 -15.01
C ASP A 80 -2.15 -17.89 -14.94
N MET A 81 -2.78 -17.96 -13.77
CA MET A 81 -4.05 -18.69 -13.59
C MET A 81 -5.24 -17.81 -14.00
N ASP A 82 -6.14 -18.34 -14.82
CA ASP A 82 -7.41 -17.68 -15.16
C ASP A 82 -8.47 -17.99 -14.08
N THR A 83 -8.38 -17.26 -12.95
CA THR A 83 -9.28 -17.39 -11.79
C THR A 83 -9.84 -16.04 -11.40
N ALA A 84 -11.00 -16.03 -10.70
CA ALA A 84 -11.57 -14.80 -10.18
C ALA A 84 -10.61 -14.15 -9.16
N LEU A 85 -9.90 -14.96 -8.37
CA LEU A 85 -8.85 -14.47 -7.47
C LEU A 85 -7.77 -13.71 -8.24
N ASN A 86 -7.27 -14.23 -9.37
CA ASN A 86 -6.27 -13.51 -10.18
C ASN A 86 -6.81 -12.19 -10.71
N ASN A 87 -8.07 -12.14 -11.13
CA ASN A 87 -8.72 -10.89 -11.52
C ASN A 87 -8.77 -9.87 -10.36
N CYS A 88 -9.04 -10.34 -9.14
CA CYS A 88 -8.98 -9.47 -7.94
C CYS A 88 -7.59 -8.90 -7.67
N LEU A 89 -6.55 -9.68 -7.93
CA LEU A 89 -5.17 -9.28 -7.69
C LEU A 89 -4.60 -8.36 -8.77
N THR A 90 -5.10 -8.46 -10.02
CA THR A 90 -4.51 -7.77 -11.17
C THR A 90 -5.36 -6.64 -11.74
N VAL A 91 -6.68 -6.74 -11.65
CA VAL A 91 -7.62 -5.82 -12.31
C VAL A 91 -8.49 -5.08 -11.30
N GLU A 92 -9.40 -5.78 -10.63
CA GLU A 92 -10.44 -5.17 -9.80
C GLU A 92 -10.72 -6.04 -8.55
N ALA A 93 -10.39 -5.52 -7.38
CA ALA A 93 -10.62 -6.21 -6.12
C ALA A 93 -12.06 -6.13 -5.63
N ASN A 94 -12.74 -5.04 -5.93
CA ASN A 94 -14.16 -4.81 -5.63
C ASN A 94 -14.68 -3.64 -6.48
N ILE A 95 -16.01 -3.40 -6.44
CA ILE A 95 -16.68 -2.36 -7.25
C ILE A 95 -16.14 -0.95 -7.07
N ASP A 96 -15.48 -0.65 -5.94
CA ASP A 96 -14.96 0.67 -5.62
C ASP A 96 -13.46 0.80 -5.84
N GLN A 97 -12.74 -0.34 -5.94
CA GLN A 97 -11.28 -0.36 -5.93
C GLN A 97 -10.72 -1.30 -7.00
N GLY A 98 -9.96 -0.75 -7.93
CA GLY A 98 -9.07 -1.56 -8.77
C GLY A 98 -7.93 -2.16 -7.93
N ALA A 99 -7.24 -3.17 -8.45
CA ALA A 99 -6.21 -3.92 -7.74
C ALA A 99 -5.14 -3.02 -7.09
N ARG A 100 -4.61 -2.05 -7.84
CA ARG A 100 -3.59 -1.12 -7.30
C ARG A 100 -4.11 -0.29 -6.11
N ALA A 101 -5.33 0.25 -6.21
CA ALA A 101 -5.92 1.04 -5.13
C ALA A 101 -6.21 0.17 -3.90
N PHE A 102 -6.60 -1.08 -4.12
CA PHE A 102 -6.80 -2.06 -3.08
C PHE A 102 -5.49 -2.41 -2.33
N PHE A 103 -4.38 -2.64 -3.05
CA PHE A 103 -3.08 -2.86 -2.42
C PHE A 103 -2.56 -1.62 -1.69
N GLN A 104 -2.79 -0.41 -2.21
CA GLN A 104 -2.49 0.82 -1.47
C GLN A 104 -3.25 0.88 -0.15
N ASP A 105 -4.53 0.53 -0.17
CA ASP A 105 -5.37 0.51 1.03
C ASP A 105 -4.89 -0.53 2.05
N ILE A 106 -4.52 -1.74 1.60
CA ILE A 106 -3.90 -2.77 2.44
C ILE A 106 -2.67 -2.22 3.15
N VAL A 107 -1.73 -1.63 2.41
CA VAL A 107 -0.45 -1.17 2.97
C VAL A 107 -0.65 0.01 3.92
N VAL A 108 -1.44 1.00 3.54
CA VAL A 108 -1.73 2.16 4.39
C VAL A 108 -2.41 1.72 5.68
N SER A 109 -3.44 0.88 5.58
CA SER A 109 -4.19 0.39 6.74
C SER A 109 -3.32 -0.47 7.65
N MET A 110 -2.47 -1.32 7.08
CA MET A 110 -1.52 -2.15 7.83
C MET A 110 -0.46 -1.31 8.57
N LEU A 111 0.05 -0.25 7.94
CA LEU A 111 1.03 0.65 8.57
C LEU A 111 0.39 1.46 9.70
N ASP A 112 -0.88 1.86 9.55
CA ASP A 112 -1.59 2.66 10.56
C ASP A 112 -2.10 1.81 11.75
N GLU A 113 -2.77 0.69 11.48
CA GLU A 113 -3.39 -0.15 12.50
C GLU A 113 -2.44 -1.24 13.07
N GLY A 114 -1.37 -1.56 12.36
CA GLY A 114 -0.44 -2.63 12.70
C GLY A 114 -0.89 -4.03 12.27
N VAL A 115 -2.18 -4.29 12.27
CA VAL A 115 -2.79 -5.55 11.82
C VAL A 115 -4.10 -5.25 11.10
N ILE A 116 -4.29 -5.87 9.94
CA ILE A 116 -5.53 -5.77 9.18
C ILE A 116 -6.02 -7.16 8.76
N ALA A 117 -7.27 -7.21 8.34
CA ALA A 117 -7.86 -8.40 7.74
C ALA A 117 -8.27 -8.11 6.29
N VAL A 118 -7.94 -9.01 5.37
CA VAL A 118 -8.51 -9.02 4.04
C VAL A 118 -9.56 -10.11 3.96
N VAL A 119 -10.79 -9.67 3.70
CA VAL A 119 -11.98 -10.52 3.78
C VAL A 119 -12.56 -10.73 2.39
N PRO A 120 -12.73 -11.98 1.93
CA PRO A 120 -13.52 -12.30 0.75
C PRO A 120 -14.99 -11.93 0.97
N VAL A 121 -15.55 -11.08 0.11
CA VAL A 121 -16.94 -10.61 0.23
C VAL A 121 -17.87 -11.40 -0.67
N VAL A 122 -17.48 -11.65 -1.92
CA VAL A 122 -18.24 -12.47 -2.87
C VAL A 122 -17.37 -13.64 -3.29
N THR A 123 -17.90 -14.83 -3.12
CA THR A 123 -17.25 -16.09 -3.50
C THR A 123 -18.20 -16.96 -4.34
N ASP A 124 -17.68 -17.92 -5.11
CA ASP A 124 -18.49 -18.86 -5.88
C ASP A 124 -19.25 -19.84 -4.95
N ARG A 125 -18.67 -20.18 -3.80
CA ARG A 125 -19.24 -21.09 -2.81
C ARG A 125 -19.10 -20.53 -1.41
N ASN A 126 -19.92 -21.06 -0.48
CA ASN A 126 -19.83 -20.62 0.92
C ASN A 126 -18.53 -21.10 1.57
N PRO A 127 -17.64 -20.17 2.00
CA PRO A 127 -16.37 -20.51 2.64
C PRO A 127 -16.50 -21.24 3.98
N ASP A 128 -17.66 -21.16 4.64
CA ASP A 128 -17.89 -21.84 5.91
C ASP A 128 -18.13 -23.34 5.73
N ILE A 129 -18.70 -23.71 4.57
CA ILE A 129 -19.03 -25.11 4.25
C ILE A 129 -17.89 -25.80 3.53
N THR A 130 -17.24 -25.13 2.60
CA THR A 130 -16.17 -25.69 1.78
C THR A 130 -14.94 -24.78 1.75
N GLN A 131 -13.75 -25.39 1.81
CA GLN A 131 -12.49 -24.65 1.64
C GLN A 131 -12.15 -24.43 0.15
N ALA A 132 -12.84 -25.11 -0.78
CA ALA A 132 -12.64 -24.96 -2.21
C ALA A 132 -13.63 -23.92 -2.77
N PHE A 133 -13.25 -22.66 -2.73
CA PHE A 133 -14.02 -21.53 -3.29
C PHE A 133 -13.08 -20.61 -4.07
N ASP A 134 -13.63 -19.95 -5.09
CA ASP A 134 -12.95 -18.86 -5.78
C ASP A 134 -13.48 -17.51 -5.29
N ILE A 135 -12.61 -16.49 -5.31
CA ILE A 135 -12.88 -15.17 -4.74
C ILE A 135 -13.15 -14.18 -5.86
N HIS A 136 -14.37 -13.66 -5.88
CA HIS A 136 -14.78 -12.64 -6.86
C HIS A 136 -14.55 -11.22 -6.39
N THR A 137 -14.67 -10.94 -5.09
CA THR A 137 -14.36 -9.62 -4.52
C THR A 137 -13.78 -9.74 -3.13
N MET A 138 -12.90 -8.80 -2.80
CA MET A 138 -12.22 -8.70 -1.49
C MET A 138 -12.28 -7.26 -0.97
N ARG A 139 -12.29 -7.13 0.36
CA ARG A 139 -12.19 -5.84 1.03
C ARG A 139 -11.22 -5.88 2.20
N VAL A 140 -10.61 -4.73 2.45
CA VAL A 140 -9.83 -4.49 3.66
C VAL A 140 -10.78 -4.25 4.82
N ALA A 141 -10.50 -4.85 5.95
CA ALA A 141 -11.26 -4.72 7.17
C ALA A 141 -10.33 -4.46 8.36
N ARG A 142 -10.78 -3.65 9.29
CA ARG A 142 -10.09 -3.37 10.54
C ARG A 142 -10.37 -4.46 11.56
N VAL A 143 -9.35 -5.02 12.19
CA VAL A 143 -9.52 -5.99 13.28
C VAL A 143 -9.84 -5.25 14.58
N ILE A 144 -11.03 -5.52 15.15
CA ILE A 144 -11.47 -4.91 16.40
C ILE A 144 -11.16 -5.81 17.60
N GLN A 145 -11.48 -7.10 17.49
CA GLN A 145 -11.35 -8.05 18.60
C GLN A 145 -10.92 -9.44 18.12
N TRP A 146 -10.11 -10.08 18.94
CA TRP A 146 -9.58 -11.41 18.70
C TRP A 146 -10.28 -12.47 19.53
N TYR A 147 -10.65 -13.58 18.89
CA TYR A 147 -11.12 -14.78 19.53
C TYR A 147 -10.29 -16.00 19.08
N PRO A 148 -10.35 -17.14 19.74
CA PRO A 148 -9.55 -18.31 19.36
C PRO A 148 -9.73 -18.74 17.89
N GLU A 149 -10.97 -18.84 17.41
CA GLU A 149 -11.31 -19.35 16.07
C GLU A 149 -11.80 -18.26 15.08
N CYS A 150 -12.19 -17.10 15.58
CA CYS A 150 -12.69 -15.99 14.75
C CYS A 150 -12.06 -14.65 15.13
N VAL A 151 -12.28 -13.66 14.29
CA VAL A 151 -11.95 -12.26 14.55
C VAL A 151 -13.19 -11.40 14.30
N THR A 152 -13.38 -10.39 15.14
CA THR A 152 -14.36 -9.35 14.89
C THR A 152 -13.70 -8.26 14.06
N VAL A 153 -14.28 -7.98 12.92
CA VAL A 153 -13.77 -6.99 11.98
C VAL A 153 -14.82 -5.93 11.66
N ASP A 154 -14.35 -4.70 11.44
CA ASP A 154 -15.14 -3.61 10.88
C ASP A 154 -14.88 -3.54 9.38
N ILE A 155 -15.91 -3.80 8.58
CA ILE A 155 -15.84 -3.90 7.13
C ILE A 155 -16.96 -3.09 6.48
N TYR A 156 -16.67 -2.49 5.34
CA TYR A 156 -17.68 -1.82 4.54
C TYR A 156 -18.59 -2.82 3.81
N ASN A 157 -19.90 -2.63 3.95
CA ASN A 157 -20.91 -3.43 3.28
C ASN A 157 -21.41 -2.74 2.01
N ASP A 158 -21.18 -3.32 0.85
CA ASP A 158 -21.54 -2.79 -0.47
C ASP A 158 -23.04 -2.59 -0.66
N ARG A 159 -23.87 -3.35 0.08
CA ARG A 159 -25.32 -3.29 -0.06
C ARG A 159 -25.94 -2.17 0.78
N THR A 160 -25.38 -1.91 1.96
CA THR A 160 -25.91 -0.89 2.87
C THR A 160 -25.20 0.45 2.75
N GLY A 161 -24.00 0.47 2.15
CA GLY A 161 -23.17 1.66 2.08
C GLY A 161 -22.60 2.10 3.43
N MET A 162 -22.58 1.22 4.41
CA MET A 162 -22.11 1.51 5.77
C MET A 162 -21.05 0.51 6.24
N HIS A 163 -20.27 0.91 7.22
CA HIS A 163 -19.41 -0.01 7.95
C HIS A 163 -20.21 -0.88 8.91
N GLU A 164 -19.94 -2.16 8.91
CA GLU A 164 -20.56 -3.13 9.79
C GLU A 164 -19.50 -3.95 10.54
N THR A 165 -19.80 -4.19 11.82
CA THR A 165 -18.96 -5.06 12.66
C THR A 165 -19.46 -6.49 12.55
N ILE A 166 -18.63 -7.40 12.04
CA ILE A 166 -18.95 -8.81 11.85
C ILE A 166 -17.89 -9.72 12.44
N ASN A 167 -18.32 -10.94 12.83
CA ASN A 167 -17.41 -12.00 13.23
C ASN A 167 -17.11 -12.91 12.04
N VAL A 168 -15.83 -13.07 11.69
CA VAL A 168 -15.39 -13.89 10.56
C VAL A 168 -14.43 -14.97 11.06
N PRO A 169 -14.59 -16.25 10.63
CA PRO A 169 -13.66 -17.31 10.98
C PRO A 169 -12.26 -17.02 10.45
N LYS A 170 -11.23 -17.22 11.29
CA LYS A 170 -9.81 -17.00 10.92
C LYS A 170 -9.34 -17.84 9.74
N LYS A 171 -10.02 -18.97 9.46
CA LYS A 171 -9.71 -19.84 8.32
C LYS A 171 -10.03 -19.19 6.96
N ASN A 172 -11.01 -18.26 6.92
CA ASN A 172 -11.53 -17.66 5.69
C ASN A 172 -10.96 -16.26 5.42
N VAL A 173 -10.10 -15.74 6.28
CA VAL A 173 -9.61 -14.35 6.27
C VAL A 173 -8.10 -14.34 6.25
N ALA A 174 -7.50 -13.52 5.40
CA ALA A 174 -6.08 -13.22 5.45
C ALA A 174 -5.84 -12.11 6.50
N ILE A 175 -5.10 -12.43 7.54
CA ILE A 175 -4.75 -11.50 8.60
C ILE A 175 -3.30 -11.11 8.40
N ILE A 176 -3.10 -9.87 7.97
CA ILE A 176 -1.79 -9.35 7.59
C ILE A 176 -1.27 -8.47 8.72
N GLU A 177 -0.09 -8.80 9.19
CA GLU A 177 0.60 -8.08 10.26
C GLU A 177 1.72 -7.23 9.69
N ASN A 178 1.93 -6.08 10.31
CA ASN A 178 3.00 -5.19 9.91
C ASN A 178 4.38 -5.82 10.24
N PRO A 179 5.22 -6.11 9.23
CA PRO A 179 6.52 -6.76 9.45
C PRO A 179 7.51 -5.90 10.25
N PHE A 180 7.25 -4.60 10.40
CA PHE A 180 8.08 -3.70 11.20
C PHE A 180 7.72 -3.69 12.69
N TYR A 181 6.66 -4.37 13.09
CA TYR A 181 6.32 -4.54 14.50
C TYR A 181 6.97 -5.80 15.05
N THR A 182 7.69 -5.66 16.15
CA THR A 182 8.48 -6.75 16.73
C THR A 182 7.60 -7.85 17.36
N ILE A 183 6.39 -7.50 17.81
CA ILE A 183 5.50 -8.42 18.51
C ILE A 183 4.06 -8.15 18.04
N MET A 184 3.42 -9.23 17.61
CA MET A 184 2.03 -9.29 17.20
C MET A 184 1.12 -8.69 18.27
N ASN A 185 0.29 -7.71 17.87
CA ASN A 185 -0.72 -7.06 18.71
C ASN A 185 -0.20 -6.36 19.97
N GLU A 186 1.07 -6.06 20.07
CA GLU A 186 1.57 -5.33 21.22
C GLU A 186 1.26 -3.84 21.08
N PRO A 187 0.42 -3.25 21.97
CA PRO A 187 0.03 -1.83 21.90
C PRO A 187 1.19 -0.86 22.17
N ASN A 188 2.35 -1.35 22.55
CA ASN A 188 3.52 -0.59 22.95
C ASN A 188 4.75 -0.79 22.04
N SER A 189 4.54 -1.20 20.78
CA SER A 189 5.67 -1.33 19.83
C SER A 189 6.44 0.01 19.73
N THR A 190 7.73 -0.07 19.45
CA THR A 190 8.60 1.11 19.32
C THR A 190 8.06 2.06 18.26
N MET A 191 7.55 1.51 17.15
CA MET A 191 6.95 2.27 16.06
C MET A 191 5.68 3.02 16.52
N GLN A 192 4.77 2.37 17.24
CA GLN A 192 3.57 3.03 17.75
C GLN A 192 3.88 4.15 18.74
N ARG A 193 4.89 3.95 19.59
CA ARG A 193 5.36 5.00 20.50
C ARG A 193 5.92 6.21 19.74
N LEU A 194 6.65 5.95 18.67
CA LEU A 194 7.21 7.00 17.80
C LEU A 194 6.09 7.78 17.10
N ILE A 195 5.12 7.07 16.52
CA ILE A 195 3.95 7.66 15.87
C ILE A 195 3.15 8.53 16.84
N ARG A 196 2.91 8.04 18.07
CA ARG A 196 2.23 8.84 19.12
C ARG A 196 2.99 10.11 19.47
N LYS A 197 4.32 10.03 19.59
CA LYS A 197 5.14 11.21 19.87
C LYS A 197 5.08 12.22 18.74
N LEU A 198 5.21 11.79 17.50
CA LEU A 198 5.08 12.66 16.33
C LEU A 198 3.70 13.31 16.25
N SER A 199 2.63 12.55 16.48
CA SER A 199 1.26 13.09 16.49
C SER A 199 1.04 14.13 17.61
N LEU A 200 1.64 13.94 18.77
CA LEU A 200 1.58 14.94 19.85
C LEU A 200 2.33 16.21 19.48
N MET A 201 3.43 16.09 18.75
CA MET A 201 4.20 17.25 18.29
C MET A 201 3.47 18.02 17.20
N ASP A 202 2.78 17.34 16.28
CA ASP A 202 1.91 18.00 15.29
C ASP A 202 0.80 18.83 15.97
N ILE A 203 0.18 18.31 17.02
CA ILE A 203 -0.82 19.04 17.80
C ILE A 203 -0.21 20.29 18.49
N ILE A 204 0.97 20.15 19.06
CA ILE A 204 1.64 21.25 19.73
C ILE A 204 2.08 22.33 18.72
N ASP A 205 2.51 21.93 17.52
CA ASP A 205 2.88 22.84 16.45
C ASP A 205 1.65 23.62 15.94
N GLU A 206 0.49 22.93 15.78
CA GLU A 206 -0.77 23.57 15.44
C GLU A 206 -1.23 24.55 16.52
N GLU A 207 -1.11 24.17 17.81
CA GLU A 207 -1.41 25.06 18.93
C GLU A 207 -0.47 26.26 19.01
N SER A 208 0.83 26.05 18.70
CA SER A 208 1.85 27.10 18.65
C SER A 208 1.63 28.06 17.48
N SER A 209 1.31 27.52 16.29
CA SER A 209 1.04 28.35 15.10
C SER A 209 -0.29 29.10 15.18
N SER A 210 -1.21 28.68 16.05
CA SER A 210 -2.48 29.41 16.30
C SER A 210 -2.31 30.72 17.08
N CYS A 211 -1.09 31.19 17.29
CA CYS A 211 -0.76 32.44 17.99
C CYS A 211 -1.38 32.57 19.39
N LYS A 212 -1.54 31.47 20.11
CA LYS A 212 -1.92 31.53 21.52
C LYS A 212 -0.77 32.10 22.33
N LEU A 213 -0.83 33.40 22.54
CA LEU A 213 0.13 34.11 23.37
C LEU A 213 -0.07 33.68 24.84
N ASP A 214 0.96 33.07 25.42
CA ASP A 214 1.00 32.86 26.87
C ASP A 214 1.20 34.22 27.55
N LEU A 215 0.11 34.82 28.00
CA LEU A 215 0.10 36.12 28.64
C LEU A 215 -0.23 36.00 30.13
N ILE A 216 0.57 36.61 30.98
CA ILE A 216 0.19 36.85 32.37
C ILE A 216 -0.37 38.26 32.45
N VAL A 217 -1.64 38.39 32.79
CA VAL A 217 -2.32 39.65 33.04
C VAL A 217 -2.36 39.89 34.55
N GLN A 218 -1.60 40.85 35.02
CA GLN A 218 -1.64 41.26 36.43
C GLN A 218 -2.76 42.28 36.60
N LEU A 219 -3.78 41.89 37.35
CA LEU A 219 -4.94 42.75 37.65
C LEU A 219 -4.61 43.65 38.88
N PRO A 220 -5.18 44.88 38.94
CA PRO A 220 -4.90 45.82 40.00
C PRO A 220 -5.60 45.48 41.35
N TYR A 221 -6.23 44.33 41.44
CA TYR A 221 -6.98 43.89 42.60
C TYR A 221 -6.74 42.41 42.95
N ILE A 222 -7.01 42.03 44.20
CA ILE A 222 -6.86 40.68 44.69
C ILE A 222 -8.10 39.86 44.36
N VAL A 223 -7.94 38.73 43.64
CA VAL A 223 -8.98 37.83 43.19
C VAL A 223 -9.32 36.82 44.29
N LYS A 224 -10.06 37.23 45.35
CA LYS A 224 -10.46 36.33 46.47
C LYS A 224 -11.98 36.08 46.55
N SER A 225 -12.81 36.98 46.06
CA SER A 225 -14.27 36.83 46.10
C SER A 225 -14.84 36.33 44.75
N GLU A 226 -15.96 35.65 44.77
CA GLU A 226 -16.63 35.13 43.54
C GLU A 226 -16.93 36.25 42.53
N THR A 227 -17.36 37.42 43.01
CA THR A 227 -17.62 38.60 42.16
C THR A 227 -16.32 39.08 41.47
N LYS A 228 -15.17 39.07 42.15
CA LYS A 228 -13.90 39.47 41.56
C LYS A 228 -13.29 38.40 40.64
N LYS A 229 -13.61 37.13 40.88
CA LYS A 229 -13.28 36.04 39.90
C LYS A 229 -14.07 36.22 38.62
N ALA A 230 -15.37 36.50 38.71
CA ALA A 230 -16.21 36.74 37.53
C ALA A 230 -15.72 37.96 36.72
N GLN A 231 -15.32 39.05 37.39
CA GLN A 231 -14.74 40.22 36.72
C GLN A 231 -13.40 39.92 36.05
N ALA A 232 -12.54 39.12 36.69
CA ALA A 232 -11.26 38.68 36.09
C ALA A 232 -11.48 37.79 34.85
N GLU A 233 -12.49 36.94 34.91
CA GLU A 233 -12.84 36.05 33.79
C GLU A 233 -13.48 36.80 32.62
N GLU A 234 -14.28 37.77 32.89
CA GLU A 234 -14.84 38.68 31.88
C GLU A 234 -13.73 39.51 31.22
N ARG A 235 -12.76 40.01 32.00
CA ARG A 235 -11.60 40.73 31.48
C ARG A 235 -10.74 39.85 30.60
N ARG A 236 -10.51 38.59 31.00
CA ARG A 236 -9.79 37.60 30.17
C ARG A 236 -10.48 37.45 28.82
N LYS A 237 -11.80 37.23 28.80
CA LYS A 237 -12.58 37.08 27.57
C LYS A 237 -12.49 38.32 26.65
N GLN A 238 -12.49 39.53 27.24
CA GLN A 238 -12.34 40.76 26.49
C GLN A 238 -10.96 40.86 25.80
N ILE A 239 -9.89 40.51 26.52
CA ILE A 239 -8.55 40.50 25.97
C ILE A 239 -8.41 39.43 24.87
N GLU A 240 -8.94 38.22 25.10
CA GLU A 240 -8.96 37.14 24.10
C GLU A 240 -9.73 37.59 22.84
N ALA A 241 -10.89 38.21 22.98
CA ALA A 241 -11.67 38.71 21.84
C ALA A 241 -10.93 39.83 21.07
N GLN A 242 -10.24 40.73 21.77
CA GLN A 242 -9.42 41.76 21.13
C GLN A 242 -8.25 41.18 20.36
N LEU A 243 -7.56 40.17 20.92
CA LEU A 243 -6.45 39.50 20.26
C LEU A 243 -6.89 38.69 19.05
N GLN A 244 -8.02 37.99 19.15
CA GLN A 244 -8.61 37.22 18.02
C GLN A 244 -9.11 38.15 16.90
N GLY A 245 -9.70 39.31 17.24
CA GLY A 245 -10.17 40.31 16.27
C GLY A 245 -9.06 41.19 15.68
N SER A 246 -7.86 41.17 16.23
CA SER A 246 -6.76 42.02 15.79
C SER A 246 -5.88 41.30 14.78
N ARG A 247 -5.76 41.89 13.58
CA ARG A 247 -4.88 41.38 12.52
C ARG A 247 -3.38 41.38 12.89
N TYR A 248 -3.00 42.17 13.89
CA TYR A 248 -1.62 42.36 14.34
C TYR A 248 -1.38 41.95 15.80
N GLY A 249 -2.34 41.24 16.44
CA GLY A 249 -2.19 40.79 17.84
C GLY A 249 -2.11 41.94 18.86
N ILE A 250 -2.77 43.07 18.60
CA ILE A 250 -2.78 44.25 19.48
C ILE A 250 -4.04 44.21 20.34
N ALA A 251 -3.86 44.29 21.67
CA ALA A 251 -4.93 44.47 22.65
C ALA A 251 -4.69 45.73 23.48
N TYR A 252 -5.79 46.40 23.89
CA TYR A 252 -5.75 47.55 24.77
C TYR A 252 -5.85 47.10 26.23
N ILE A 253 -4.93 47.60 27.05
CA ILE A 253 -4.92 47.33 28.50
C ILE A 253 -5.08 48.64 29.26
N ASP A 254 -5.65 48.56 30.46
CA ASP A 254 -5.74 49.70 31.37
C ASP A 254 -4.37 50.05 31.96
N GLY A 255 -4.07 51.30 32.21
CA GLY A 255 -2.80 51.77 32.74
C GLY A 255 -2.41 51.19 34.12
N THR A 256 -3.35 50.55 34.81
CA THR A 256 -3.14 49.84 36.08
C THR A 256 -2.91 48.33 35.89
N GLU A 257 -3.10 47.79 34.71
CA GLU A 257 -2.85 46.39 34.35
C GLU A 257 -1.44 46.24 33.80
N LYS A 258 -0.79 45.15 34.16
CA LYS A 258 0.51 44.80 33.58
C LYS A 258 0.41 43.45 32.84
N VAL A 259 0.70 43.49 31.56
CA VAL A 259 0.77 42.27 30.74
C VAL A 259 2.25 41.88 30.59
N THR A 260 2.53 40.65 30.95
CA THR A 260 3.85 40.04 30.72
C THR A 260 3.69 38.89 29.76
N GLN A 261 4.32 39.01 28.60
CA GLN A 261 4.38 37.90 27.63
C GLN A 261 5.45 36.91 28.12
N LEU A 262 5.04 35.66 28.25
CA LEU A 262 5.96 34.57 28.55
C LEU A 262 6.58 34.12 27.23
N ASN A 263 7.77 34.62 26.94
CA ASN A 263 8.56 34.06 25.84
C ASN A 263 9.05 32.67 26.27
N ARG A 264 8.35 31.64 25.86
CA ARG A 264 8.90 30.28 25.95
C ARG A 264 9.91 30.12 24.80
N SER A 265 11.17 29.90 25.14
CA SER A 265 12.21 29.48 24.19
C SER A 265 11.99 28.03 23.71
N VAL A 266 10.72 27.68 23.48
CA VAL A 266 10.28 26.31 23.16
C VAL A 266 10.56 25.98 21.70
N GLU A 267 10.54 26.96 20.80
CA GLU A 267 10.59 26.75 19.36
C GLU A 267 11.86 26.04 18.88
N ASN A 268 13.04 26.46 19.36
CA ASN A 268 14.30 25.86 18.90
C ASN A 268 14.50 24.40 19.36
N ASN A 269 13.92 24.01 20.50
CA ASN A 269 14.05 22.65 21.03
C ASN A 269 13.02 21.70 20.41
N MET A 270 11.84 22.23 20.06
CA MET A 270 10.79 21.44 19.41
C MET A 270 11.16 21.07 17.98
N LEU A 271 11.65 22.02 17.18
CA LEU A 271 12.10 21.74 15.81
C LEU A 271 13.17 20.64 15.77
N LYS A 272 14.15 20.71 16.68
CA LYS A 272 15.18 19.65 16.80
C LYS A 272 14.61 18.30 17.23
N GLN A 273 13.59 18.29 18.09
CA GLN A 273 12.93 17.05 18.50
C GLN A 273 12.09 16.46 17.35
N VAL A 274 11.37 17.28 16.59
CA VAL A 274 10.64 16.85 15.38
C VAL A 274 11.61 16.25 14.37
N GLU A 275 12.71 16.94 14.08
CA GLU A 275 13.73 16.45 13.16
C GLU A 275 14.34 15.12 13.64
N TYR A 276 14.67 14.99 14.91
CA TYR A 276 15.18 13.76 15.49
C TYR A 276 14.16 12.61 15.38
N LEU A 277 12.89 12.85 15.71
CA LEU A 277 11.83 11.83 15.64
C LEU A 277 11.51 11.45 14.18
N THR A 278 11.57 12.40 13.27
CA THR A 278 11.40 12.17 11.83
C THR A 278 12.53 11.30 11.28
N ASN A 279 13.77 11.61 11.61
CA ASN A 279 14.94 10.81 11.22
C ASN A 279 14.87 9.40 11.82
N LEU A 280 14.36 9.26 13.04
CA LEU A 280 14.15 7.96 13.67
C LEU A 280 13.05 7.16 12.95
N LEU A 281 11.96 7.81 12.52
CA LEU A 281 10.92 7.19 11.71
C LEU A 281 11.47 6.69 10.37
N TYR A 282 12.21 7.53 9.67
CA TYR A 282 12.85 7.15 8.41
C TYR A 282 13.80 5.97 8.58
N SER A 283 14.62 6.00 9.62
CA SER A 283 15.55 4.94 9.96
C SER A 283 14.84 3.60 10.25
N GLN A 284 13.70 3.62 10.94
CA GLN A 284 12.92 2.42 11.23
C GLN A 284 12.21 1.86 10.01
N LEU A 285 11.78 2.73 9.08
CA LEU A 285 11.12 2.34 7.84
C LEU A 285 12.11 2.11 6.68
N GLY A 286 13.42 2.22 6.93
CA GLY A 286 14.44 2.07 5.90
C GLY A 286 14.38 3.13 4.80
N LEU A 287 13.79 4.29 5.11
CA LEU A 287 13.67 5.44 4.21
C LEU A 287 14.81 6.41 4.40
N THR A 288 15.17 7.11 3.35
CA THR A 288 16.03 8.29 3.38
C THR A 288 15.29 9.49 2.82
N GLN A 289 15.74 10.68 3.17
CA GLN A 289 15.15 11.91 2.63
C GLN A 289 15.28 11.98 1.10
N GLU A 290 16.33 11.39 0.54
CA GLU A 290 16.58 11.31 -0.90
C GLU A 290 15.53 10.47 -1.62
N ILE A 291 15.06 9.38 -1.01
CA ILE A 291 13.96 8.55 -1.54
C ILE A 291 12.66 9.36 -1.60
N LEU A 292 12.36 10.13 -0.55
CA LEU A 292 11.16 10.95 -0.48
C LEU A 292 11.20 12.12 -1.48
N ASN A 293 12.37 12.73 -1.66
CA ASN A 293 12.58 13.83 -2.60
C ASN A 293 12.77 13.38 -4.05
N GLY A 294 12.94 12.06 -4.29
CA GLY A 294 13.17 11.51 -5.63
C GLY A 294 14.58 11.72 -6.16
N SER A 295 15.55 12.06 -5.31
CA SER A 295 16.97 12.23 -5.69
C SER A 295 17.84 11.01 -5.33
N ALA A 296 17.22 9.93 -4.83
CA ALA A 296 17.93 8.71 -4.47
C ALA A 296 18.60 8.05 -5.68
N ASP A 297 19.81 7.56 -5.48
CA ASP A 297 20.51 6.75 -6.46
C ASP A 297 19.94 5.33 -6.57
N GLU A 298 20.40 4.57 -7.55
CA GLU A 298 19.95 3.20 -7.78
C GLU A 298 20.20 2.28 -6.57
N ASN A 299 21.34 2.45 -5.90
CA ASN A 299 21.68 1.64 -4.73
C ASN A 299 20.76 1.94 -3.55
N ALA A 300 20.48 3.22 -3.29
CA ALA A 300 19.53 3.65 -2.25
C ALA A 300 18.11 3.12 -2.53
N MET A 301 17.67 3.19 -3.79
CA MET A 301 16.37 2.64 -4.20
C MET A 301 16.33 1.12 -4.04
N ASN A 302 17.35 0.39 -4.45
CA ASN A 302 17.43 -1.07 -4.27
C ASN A 302 17.41 -1.48 -2.80
N ASN A 303 18.16 -0.77 -1.95
CA ASN A 303 18.15 -0.98 -0.50
C ASN A 303 16.76 -0.73 0.09
N TYR A 304 16.09 0.34 -0.32
CA TYR A 304 14.73 0.65 0.10
C TYR A 304 13.74 -0.44 -0.31
N TYR A 305 13.78 -0.89 -1.57
CA TYR A 305 12.90 -1.96 -2.01
C TYR A 305 13.13 -3.24 -1.22
N THR A 306 14.37 -3.67 -1.06
CA THR A 306 14.70 -4.93 -0.37
C THR A 306 14.40 -4.88 1.14
N ARG A 307 14.59 -3.73 1.79
CA ARG A 307 14.42 -3.62 3.24
C ARG A 307 13.03 -3.20 3.67
N THR A 308 12.29 -2.49 2.81
CA THR A 308 11.00 -1.91 3.19
C THR A 308 9.84 -2.46 2.36
N VAL A 309 9.93 -2.37 1.05
CA VAL A 309 8.82 -2.72 0.17
C VAL A 309 8.64 -4.23 0.09
N GLU A 310 9.70 -4.97 -0.13
CA GLU A 310 9.68 -6.43 -0.29
C GLU A 310 9.17 -7.18 0.95
N PRO A 311 9.57 -6.86 2.19
CA PRO A 311 8.98 -7.45 3.39
C PRO A 311 7.47 -7.22 3.53
N ILE A 312 6.98 -6.03 3.16
CA ILE A 312 5.55 -5.71 3.16
C ILE A 312 4.80 -6.57 2.14
N VAL A 313 5.29 -6.62 0.90
CA VAL A 313 4.67 -7.39 -0.18
C VAL A 313 4.72 -8.88 0.15
N SER A 314 5.84 -9.39 0.69
CA SER A 314 5.96 -10.78 1.14
C SER A 314 4.95 -11.13 2.22
N ALA A 315 4.75 -10.27 3.23
CA ALA A 315 3.76 -10.50 4.28
C ALA A 315 2.32 -10.60 3.71
N ILE A 316 1.99 -9.79 2.70
CA ILE A 316 0.70 -9.85 2.01
C ILE A 316 0.56 -11.17 1.23
N VAL A 317 1.56 -11.50 0.43
CA VAL A 317 1.56 -12.68 -0.46
C VAL A 317 1.53 -13.97 0.37
N ASP A 318 2.31 -14.06 1.44
CA ASP A 318 2.35 -15.23 2.31
C ASP A 318 0.99 -15.51 2.97
N GLU A 319 0.31 -14.45 3.46
CA GLU A 319 -1.03 -14.59 4.03
C GLU A 319 -2.08 -14.95 2.98
N PHE A 320 -2.03 -14.36 1.80
CA PHE A 320 -2.92 -14.71 0.69
C PHE A 320 -2.70 -16.15 0.24
N HIS A 321 -1.45 -16.56 0.07
CA HIS A 321 -1.09 -17.94 -0.26
C HIS A 321 -1.57 -18.93 0.82
N ARG A 322 -1.43 -18.58 2.10
CA ARG A 322 -1.83 -19.39 3.24
C ARG A 322 -3.34 -19.57 3.33
N LYS A 323 -4.12 -18.50 3.04
CA LYS A 323 -5.56 -18.44 3.33
C LYS A 323 -6.45 -18.65 2.10
N PHE A 324 -6.05 -18.14 0.96
CA PHE A 324 -6.89 -18.15 -0.24
C PHE A 324 -6.60 -19.34 -1.16
N LEU A 325 -5.46 -20.02 -0.99
CA LEU A 325 -5.19 -21.26 -1.71
C LEU A 325 -5.44 -22.48 -0.82
N THR A 326 -6.25 -23.41 -1.33
CA THR A 326 -6.50 -24.70 -0.68
C THR A 326 -5.24 -25.57 -0.66
N LYS A 327 -5.22 -26.58 0.23
CA LYS A 327 -4.15 -27.58 0.20
C LYS A 327 -4.03 -28.27 -1.15
N THR A 328 -5.18 -28.58 -1.79
CA THR A 328 -5.22 -29.22 -3.10
C THR A 328 -4.66 -28.30 -4.18
N ALA A 329 -5.01 -27.02 -4.18
CA ALA A 329 -4.46 -26.05 -5.14
C ALA A 329 -2.93 -25.96 -5.02
N ARG A 330 -2.41 -25.93 -3.78
CA ARG A 330 -0.96 -25.93 -3.55
C ARG A 330 -0.26 -27.21 -4.00
N THR A 331 -0.89 -28.39 -3.84
CA THR A 331 -0.34 -29.65 -4.38
C THR A 331 -0.45 -29.72 -5.92
N GLN A 332 -1.27 -28.90 -6.53
CA GLN A 332 -1.34 -28.71 -7.98
C GLN A 332 -0.41 -27.59 -8.47
N HIS A 333 0.59 -27.22 -7.68
CA HIS A 333 1.59 -26.20 -7.96
C HIS A 333 1.00 -24.80 -8.17
N GLN A 334 -0.19 -24.49 -7.62
CA GLN A 334 -0.71 -23.13 -7.63
C GLN A 334 -0.07 -22.32 -6.51
N ALA A 335 0.32 -21.10 -6.82
CA ALA A 335 0.95 -20.17 -5.89
C ALA A 335 0.45 -18.73 -6.12
N ILE A 336 0.53 -17.90 -5.10
CA ILE A 336 0.43 -16.45 -5.26
C ILE A 336 1.85 -15.92 -5.15
N MET A 337 2.28 -15.17 -6.17
CA MET A 337 3.63 -14.62 -6.24
C MET A 337 3.60 -13.14 -6.60
N PHE A 338 4.64 -12.44 -6.23
CA PHE A 338 4.85 -11.07 -6.70
C PHE A 338 5.99 -11.01 -7.70
N PHE A 339 5.86 -10.10 -8.66
CA PHE A 339 6.82 -9.92 -9.73
C PHE A 339 7.38 -8.49 -9.66
N ARG A 340 8.68 -8.40 -9.41
CA ARG A 340 9.38 -7.13 -9.46
C ARG A 340 9.99 -6.97 -10.85
N ASP A 341 9.67 -5.87 -11.52
CA ASP A 341 10.36 -5.49 -12.75
C ASP A 341 11.79 -5.00 -12.43
N PRO A 342 12.81 -5.77 -12.77
CA PRO A 342 14.20 -5.41 -12.47
C PRO A 342 14.69 -4.19 -13.27
N PHE A 343 14.03 -3.88 -14.39
CA PHE A 343 14.43 -2.79 -15.29
C PHE A 343 13.86 -1.43 -14.89
N ARG A 344 12.89 -1.40 -14.00
CA ARG A 344 12.20 -0.16 -13.61
C ARG A 344 13.11 0.87 -12.94
N LEU A 345 14.17 0.42 -12.28
CA LEU A 345 15.15 1.27 -11.59
C LEU A 345 16.44 1.49 -12.39
N VAL A 346 16.54 0.87 -13.55
CA VAL A 346 17.77 0.93 -14.37
C VAL A 346 17.76 2.22 -15.20
N PRO A 347 18.85 3.00 -15.17
CA PRO A 347 18.99 4.15 -16.05
C PRO A 347 18.90 3.73 -17.52
N VAL A 348 18.24 4.55 -18.33
CA VAL A 348 18.00 4.27 -19.76
C VAL A 348 19.31 3.95 -20.50
N ASN A 349 20.41 4.59 -20.13
CA ASN A 349 21.74 4.35 -20.72
C ASN A 349 22.27 2.94 -20.42
N SER A 350 21.91 2.36 -19.30
CA SER A 350 22.34 1.01 -18.90
C SER A 350 21.47 -0.09 -19.51
N ILE A 351 20.27 0.24 -20.00
CA ILE A 351 19.34 -0.73 -20.58
C ILE A 351 19.94 -1.37 -21.83
N ALA A 352 20.66 -0.60 -22.65
CA ALA A 352 21.33 -1.12 -23.86
C ALA A 352 22.42 -2.13 -23.52
N ASP A 353 23.23 -1.85 -22.49
CA ASP A 353 24.30 -2.75 -22.04
C ASP A 353 23.73 -4.03 -21.40
N MET A 354 22.62 -3.92 -20.69
CA MET A 354 21.91 -5.07 -20.12
C MET A 354 21.27 -5.92 -21.22
N ALA A 355 20.65 -5.30 -22.23
CA ALA A 355 20.08 -5.97 -23.38
C ALA A 355 21.14 -6.82 -24.10
N ASP A 356 22.30 -6.23 -24.40
CA ASP A 356 23.40 -6.94 -25.02
C ASP A 356 23.85 -8.13 -24.16
N LYS A 357 24.03 -7.92 -22.86
CA LYS A 357 24.46 -8.98 -21.94
C LYS A 357 23.46 -10.13 -21.81
N PHE A 358 22.17 -9.82 -21.65
CA PHE A 358 21.14 -10.84 -21.47
C PHE A 358 20.85 -11.60 -22.75
N THR A 359 20.83 -10.93 -23.91
CA THR A 359 20.66 -11.60 -25.21
C THR A 359 21.88 -12.42 -25.56
N ARG A 360 23.09 -11.91 -25.30
CA ARG A 360 24.34 -12.60 -25.57
C ARG A 360 24.56 -13.86 -24.73
N ASN A 361 24.08 -13.82 -23.48
CA ASN A 361 24.15 -14.97 -22.56
C ASN A 361 22.93 -15.88 -22.64
N GLU A 362 22.05 -15.71 -23.65
CA GLU A 362 20.87 -16.54 -23.87
C GLU A 362 19.89 -16.58 -22.69
N ILE A 363 19.81 -15.48 -21.92
CA ILE A 363 18.93 -15.34 -20.76
C ILE A 363 17.55 -14.83 -21.19
N LEU A 364 17.50 -13.89 -22.16
CA LEU A 364 16.29 -13.29 -22.70
C LEU A 364 16.31 -13.33 -24.23
N THR A 365 15.13 -13.59 -24.80
CA THR A 365 14.89 -13.48 -26.23
C THR A 365 14.77 -12.01 -26.66
N GLY A 366 14.93 -11.73 -27.94
CA GLY A 366 14.75 -10.39 -28.48
C GLY A 366 13.32 -9.86 -28.26
N ASN A 367 12.29 -10.72 -28.33
CA ASN A 367 10.89 -10.35 -28.14
C ASN A 367 10.55 -10.10 -26.67
N GLU A 368 11.07 -10.91 -25.76
CA GLU A 368 10.93 -10.65 -24.31
C GLU A 368 11.53 -9.31 -23.90
N PHE A 369 12.74 -9.01 -24.43
CA PHE A 369 13.36 -7.71 -24.16
C PHE A 369 12.53 -6.54 -24.77
N ARG A 370 11.99 -6.70 -25.99
CA ARG A 370 11.09 -5.72 -26.60
C ARG A 370 9.85 -5.48 -25.76
N GLN A 371 9.27 -6.53 -25.17
CA GLN A 371 8.12 -6.44 -24.29
C GLN A 371 8.45 -5.67 -23.01
N ILE A 372 9.60 -5.93 -22.40
CA ILE A 372 10.09 -5.22 -21.20
C ILE A 372 10.19 -3.70 -21.43
N ILE A 373 10.71 -3.28 -22.60
CA ILE A 373 10.80 -1.86 -22.96
C ILE A 373 9.51 -1.28 -23.57
N GLY A 374 8.39 -2.03 -23.53
CA GLY A 374 7.10 -1.58 -24.03
C GLY A 374 6.98 -1.52 -25.55
N ARG A 375 7.79 -2.27 -26.29
CA ARG A 375 7.73 -2.38 -27.75
C ARG A 375 6.99 -3.63 -28.19
N LYS A 376 6.21 -3.50 -29.28
CA LYS A 376 5.52 -4.65 -29.88
C LYS A 376 6.55 -5.72 -30.29
N PRO A 377 6.28 -7.03 -30.02
CA PRO A 377 7.11 -8.12 -30.48
C PRO A 377 7.35 -8.06 -32.00
N SER A 378 8.50 -8.50 -32.45
CA SER A 378 8.81 -8.68 -33.86
C SER A 378 8.07 -9.90 -34.40
N SER A 379 7.64 -9.85 -35.65
CA SER A 379 7.05 -11.02 -36.34
C SER A 379 8.10 -11.99 -36.87
N ASP A 380 9.39 -11.69 -36.68
CA ASP A 380 10.48 -12.57 -37.06
C ASP A 380 10.62 -13.71 -36.05
N PRO A 381 10.48 -15.00 -36.48
CA PRO A 381 10.61 -16.14 -35.60
C PRO A 381 11.96 -16.21 -34.86
N SER A 382 13.01 -15.68 -35.45
CA SER A 382 14.35 -15.63 -34.83
C SER A 382 14.42 -14.70 -33.60
N ALA A 383 13.43 -13.84 -33.40
CA ALA A 383 13.35 -12.95 -32.28
C ALA A 383 12.85 -13.63 -30.98
N ASP A 384 12.25 -14.83 -31.11
CA ASP A 384 11.79 -15.66 -29.98
C ASP A 384 12.78 -16.78 -29.64
N GLU A 385 13.91 -16.88 -30.36
CA GLU A 385 14.93 -17.86 -30.07
C GLU A 385 15.95 -17.32 -29.06
N LEU A 386 16.27 -18.14 -28.04
CA LEU A 386 17.40 -17.90 -27.13
C LEU A 386 18.71 -18.23 -27.92
N ARG A 387 19.34 -17.18 -28.43
CA ARG A 387 20.49 -17.35 -29.32
C ARG A 387 21.47 -16.19 -29.21
N ASN A 388 22.73 -16.54 -29.07
CA ASN A 388 23.84 -15.59 -29.20
C ASN A 388 24.13 -15.29 -30.68
N LYS A 389 23.55 -14.23 -31.20
CA LYS A 389 23.70 -13.81 -32.62
C LYS A 389 25.15 -13.52 -33.04
N ASN A 390 26.07 -13.39 -32.07
CA ASN A 390 27.49 -13.15 -32.37
C ASN A 390 28.30 -14.45 -32.52
N ILE A 391 27.80 -15.57 -32.05
CA ILE A 391 28.50 -16.85 -32.00
C ILE A 391 27.77 -17.94 -32.77
N SER A 392 26.45 -17.97 -32.73
CA SER A 392 25.62 -18.99 -33.38
C SER A 392 25.29 -18.60 -34.82
N GLN A 393 25.63 -19.43 -35.77
CA GLN A 393 25.15 -19.33 -37.15
C GLN A 393 23.66 -19.65 -37.21
N SER A 394 22.93 -19.02 -38.13
CA SER A 394 21.50 -19.33 -38.30
C SER A 394 21.29 -20.78 -38.67
N ALA A 395 20.16 -21.39 -38.32
CA ALA A 395 19.82 -22.76 -38.70
C ALA A 395 19.86 -22.95 -40.23
N GLU A 396 19.54 -21.89 -40.98
CA GLU A 396 19.66 -21.87 -42.47
C GLU A 396 21.11 -21.86 -42.94
N GLU A 397 22.01 -21.14 -42.25
CA GLU A 397 23.44 -21.15 -42.58
C GLU A 397 24.11 -22.49 -42.24
N LEU A 398 23.70 -23.13 -41.14
CA LEU A 398 24.13 -24.48 -40.79
C LEU A 398 23.60 -25.54 -41.77
N ALA A 399 22.33 -25.41 -42.20
CA ALA A 399 21.75 -26.28 -43.23
C ALA A 399 22.42 -26.10 -44.58
N ALA A 400 22.75 -24.85 -44.97
CA ALA A 400 23.49 -24.57 -46.21
C ALA A 400 24.95 -25.08 -46.16
N GLN A 401 25.63 -25.03 -45.01
CA GLN A 401 26.96 -25.59 -44.84
C GLN A 401 26.97 -27.12 -44.86
N ASN A 402 25.95 -27.76 -44.29
CA ASN A 402 25.79 -29.21 -44.32
C ASN A 402 25.39 -29.71 -45.71
N GLY A 403 24.53 -28.99 -46.44
CA GLY A 403 24.18 -29.27 -47.83
C GLY A 403 25.40 -29.20 -48.77
N ASN A 404 26.27 -28.20 -48.61
CA ASN A 404 27.52 -28.07 -49.36
C ASN A 404 28.59 -29.13 -49.01
N LYS A 405 28.51 -29.75 -47.83
CA LYS A 405 29.38 -30.87 -47.45
C LYS A 405 28.91 -32.18 -48.05
N GLU A 406 27.62 -32.39 -48.23
CA GLU A 406 27.07 -33.59 -48.89
C GLU A 406 27.29 -33.56 -50.41
N GLU A 407 27.22 -32.39 -51.07
CA GLU A 407 27.57 -32.30 -52.52
C GLU A 407 29.07 -32.52 -52.77
N LYS A 408 29.99 -32.07 -51.93
CA LYS A 408 31.41 -32.34 -52.10
C LYS A 408 31.82 -33.80 -51.87
N THR A 409 31.10 -34.53 -51.03
CA THR A 409 31.37 -35.97 -50.80
C THR A 409 30.76 -36.87 -51.84
N THR A 410 29.83 -36.41 -52.68
CA THR A 410 29.25 -37.15 -53.80
C THR A 410 30.03 -36.95 -55.10
N ASP A 411 30.75 -35.84 -55.29
CA ASP A 411 31.61 -35.63 -56.46
C ASP A 411 32.97 -36.40 -56.37
N ASP A 412 33.56 -36.52 -55.17
CA ASP A 412 34.78 -37.29 -54.93
C ASP A 412 34.62 -38.83 -55.07
N LYS A 413 33.38 -39.34 -55.19
CA LYS A 413 33.07 -40.74 -55.40
C LYS A 413 32.81 -41.10 -56.87
N LYS A 414 32.88 -40.18 -57.83
CA LYS A 414 32.70 -40.39 -59.25
C LYS A 414 33.97 -40.34 -60.05
N GLU A 415 35.14 -40.12 -59.44
CA GLU A 415 36.44 -40.14 -60.12
C GLU A 415 37.40 -41.21 -59.55
N VAL A 416 36.91 -42.44 -59.30
CA VAL A 416 37.77 -43.59 -59.10
C VAL A 416 37.24 -44.77 -59.98
#